data_3a115273a99064ca945c326852bc5650
#
_entry.id   3a115273a99064ca945c326852bc5650
#
_cell.length_a   1.000
_cell.length_b   1.000
_cell.length_c   1.000
_cell.angle_alpha   90.00
_cell.angle_beta   90.00
_cell.angle_gamma   90.00
#
_symmetry.space_group_name_H-M   'P 1'
#
loop_
_entity.id
_entity.type
_entity.pdbx_description
1 polymer ?
#
loop_
_entity_poly.entity_id
_entity_poly.type
_entity_poly.pdbx_seq_one_letter_code
_entity_poly.pdbx_strand_id
1 'polypeptide(L)'
;MARLRDRLPHRSDPYAAVETGPNATVARRRRGLAALVAAVVIAAVVVVIVSSGGQAATPPATGATSVIPAGALEYIHVSTDQSRPAVGAALAIAARFPGYQALRSRLLSSLGALGPTVAADFKTRIAPWLGKEVALATFDTGTTSAGTLLVVGVSELRAAKRSVAGLPTDGTTSYQGTTITGHPGAGDTAFVGRYLVIGHSADIRAAIDVAAGRAPSLSRDPSYRRAAAGEPAGRAVDAYISGPGLSRLIIPQHGLVGIIGALVDQPALQGVAVALTPAAGGVQVHVHSVLDPRLAGASAASFVPSFASSVPAGVGLFLDVTGLNRILPRVLSTIGIGAQVPKLLSKLGHALTAEGVNVQQSIVSLFQRESAVVISTHGVTPVVTVIVRPRDLATTRTVFAELEAPLARLFAPAGAQAGQSPVFNQVAVGGFAAHQLVLAPGLQFDYAVIGNELVLSTSLQGIAGVALHASSILDQPAYRTTLGNHPPRVTSLLFLDLNQLLRLNEQIGLITGPGFRATAPDLRRVHAIGLASTSGEADSTSELFLQIP
;
A
#
# COMPACT_ATOMS: atom_id res chain seq x y z
N MET A 1 -71.64 7.48 -13.15
CA MET A 1 -70.67 7.21 -12.06
C MET A 1 -69.28 7.16 -12.68
N ALA A 2 -68.59 8.26 -12.64
CA ALA A 2 -67.33 8.49 -13.38
C ALA A 2 -66.11 8.30 -12.49
N ARG A 3 -65.10 7.70 -13.07
CA ARG A 3 -63.78 7.42 -12.44
C ARG A 3 -62.96 8.70 -12.32
N LEU A 4 -62.54 9.06 -11.10
CA LEU A 4 -61.40 9.95 -10.89
C LEU A 4 -60.20 9.07 -10.53
N ARG A 5 -59.18 9.05 -11.41
CA ARG A 5 -57.83 8.58 -11.10
C ARG A 5 -56.96 9.82 -10.88
N ASP A 6 -56.59 10.05 -9.64
CA ASP A 6 -55.64 11.08 -9.23
C ASP A 6 -54.27 10.81 -9.84
N ARG A 7 -53.75 11.83 -10.48
CA ARG A 7 -52.34 11.95 -10.90
C ARG A 7 -51.54 12.45 -9.72
N LEU A 8 -50.73 11.60 -9.13
CA LEU A 8 -49.66 12.04 -8.25
C LEU A 8 -48.45 12.53 -9.08
N PRO A 9 -47.85 13.68 -8.77
CA PRO A 9 -46.68 14.15 -9.48
C PRO A 9 -45.46 13.29 -9.07
N HIS A 10 -44.73 12.80 -10.07
CA HIS A 10 -43.41 12.19 -9.90
C HIS A 10 -42.50 13.17 -9.15
N ARG A 11 -42.13 12.84 -7.95
CA ARG A 11 -40.99 13.45 -7.28
C ARG A 11 -39.73 13.10 -8.08
N SER A 12 -39.17 14.06 -8.77
CA SER A 12 -37.84 14.01 -9.35
C SER A 12 -36.84 13.83 -8.22
N ASP A 13 -36.06 12.76 -8.32
CA ASP A 13 -34.95 12.44 -7.43
C ASP A 13 -33.86 13.54 -7.58
N PRO A 14 -33.56 14.34 -6.54
CA PRO A 14 -32.59 15.42 -6.64
C PRO A 14 -31.13 14.95 -6.79
N TYR A 15 -30.86 13.63 -6.82
CA TYR A 15 -29.54 13.05 -6.95
C TYR A 15 -29.23 12.45 -8.34
N ALA A 16 -30.18 12.54 -9.30
CA ALA A 16 -30.00 11.96 -10.65
C ALA A 16 -29.37 12.90 -11.69
N ALA A 17 -28.96 14.09 -11.32
CA ALA A 17 -28.37 15.04 -12.26
C ALA A 17 -27.16 15.72 -11.65
N VAL A 18 -25.99 15.08 -11.65
CA VAL A 18 -24.65 15.70 -11.76
C VAL A 18 -23.62 14.59 -12.05
N GLU A 19 -23.46 14.17 -13.29
CA GLU A 19 -22.23 13.52 -13.77
C GLU A 19 -21.99 13.73 -15.28
N THR A 20 -22.09 14.97 -15.76
CA THR A 20 -21.59 15.35 -17.09
C THR A 20 -20.86 16.69 -17.03
N GLY A 21 -19.84 16.78 -16.16
CA GLY A 21 -18.93 17.91 -16.13
C GLY A 21 -17.55 17.52 -16.70
N PRO A 22 -16.72 18.49 -17.12
CA PRO A 22 -15.36 18.24 -17.63
C PRO A 22 -14.45 17.45 -16.67
N ASN A 23 -14.84 17.31 -15.41
CA ASN A 23 -14.14 16.50 -14.40
C ASN A 23 -14.27 14.98 -14.60
N ALA A 24 -15.30 14.48 -15.29
CA ALA A 24 -15.48 13.04 -15.54
C ALA A 24 -14.45 12.50 -16.55
N THR A 25 -14.06 13.30 -17.52
CA THR A 25 -12.99 12.96 -18.49
C THR A 25 -11.61 13.00 -17.87
N VAL A 26 -11.35 13.93 -16.96
CA VAL A 26 -10.11 14.03 -16.19
C VAL A 26 -10.01 12.85 -15.19
N ALA A 27 -11.09 12.49 -14.52
CA ALA A 27 -11.12 11.35 -13.62
C ALA A 27 -10.96 9.99 -14.36
N ARG A 28 -11.53 9.82 -15.54
CA ARG A 28 -11.31 8.64 -16.39
C ARG A 28 -9.87 8.56 -16.90
N ARG A 29 -9.26 9.69 -17.29
CA ARG A 29 -7.84 9.73 -17.69
C ARG A 29 -6.90 9.46 -16.51
N ARG A 30 -7.21 9.95 -15.29
CA ARG A 30 -6.45 9.67 -14.07
C ARG A 30 -6.53 8.21 -13.64
N ARG A 31 -7.70 7.57 -13.77
CA ARG A 31 -7.88 6.11 -13.54
C ARG A 31 -7.11 5.28 -14.57
N GLY A 32 -7.03 5.74 -15.81
CA GLY A 32 -6.21 5.13 -16.86
C GLY A 32 -4.70 5.20 -16.57
N LEU A 33 -4.24 6.33 -16.03
CA LEU A 33 -2.81 6.54 -15.74
C LEU A 33 -2.33 5.72 -14.54
N ALA A 34 -3.10 5.63 -13.45
CA ALA A 34 -2.77 4.79 -12.29
C ALA A 34 -2.82 3.30 -12.63
N ALA A 35 -3.79 2.89 -13.47
CA ALA A 35 -3.83 1.54 -14.03
C ALA A 35 -2.66 1.30 -15.00
N LEU A 36 -2.23 2.32 -15.74
CA LEU A 36 -1.05 2.26 -16.62
C LEU A 36 0.23 2.14 -15.79
N VAL A 37 0.34 2.86 -14.69
CA VAL A 37 1.50 2.84 -13.77
C VAL A 37 1.61 1.48 -13.08
N ALA A 38 0.53 0.96 -12.50
CA ALA A 38 0.49 -0.41 -12.00
C ALA A 38 0.75 -1.41 -13.13
N ALA A 39 0.24 -1.11 -14.32
CA ALA A 39 0.41 -1.90 -15.52
C ALA A 39 1.84 -1.89 -16.05
N VAL A 40 2.55 -0.76 -16.05
CA VAL A 40 3.94 -0.67 -16.50
C VAL A 40 4.89 -1.32 -15.51
N VAL A 41 4.67 -1.17 -14.18
CA VAL A 41 5.46 -1.89 -13.16
C VAL A 41 5.37 -3.40 -13.34
N ILE A 42 4.19 -3.92 -13.63
CA ILE A 42 3.99 -5.35 -13.87
C ILE A 42 4.42 -5.76 -15.28
N ALA A 43 4.34 -4.89 -16.28
CA ALA A 43 4.59 -5.23 -17.70
C ALA A 43 6.03 -5.12 -18.14
N ALA A 44 6.79 -4.27 -17.55
CA ALA A 44 8.22 -4.30 -17.79
C ALA A 44 8.84 -5.59 -17.22
N VAL A 45 8.15 -6.25 -16.27
CA VAL A 45 8.40 -7.65 -15.87
C VAL A 45 8.08 -8.66 -17.00
N VAL A 46 7.30 -8.28 -18.03
CA VAL A 46 6.79 -9.19 -19.10
C VAL A 46 7.81 -9.59 -20.16
N VAL A 47 8.92 -8.88 -20.31
CA VAL A 47 9.67 -8.91 -21.58
C VAL A 47 10.71 -10.02 -21.68
N VAL A 48 11.07 -10.74 -20.60
CA VAL A 48 12.23 -11.60 -20.62
C VAL A 48 11.95 -13.06 -20.23
N ILE A 49 12.18 -13.95 -21.15
CA ILE A 49 12.25 -15.40 -20.93
C ILE A 49 13.70 -15.88 -21.05
N VAL A 50 14.14 -16.66 -20.04
CA VAL A 50 15.30 -17.61 -19.99
C VAL A 50 16.67 -17.04 -19.65
N SER A 51 17.16 -17.32 -18.47
CA SER A 51 18.21 -18.29 -18.15
C SER A 51 18.78 -18.06 -16.73
N SER A 52 19.02 -19.17 -16.06
CA SER A 52 19.54 -19.28 -14.71
C SER A 52 21.07 -19.30 -14.71
N GLY A 53 21.68 -18.49 -13.88
CA GLY A 53 23.10 -18.56 -13.57
C GLY A 53 23.39 -17.68 -12.34
N GLY A 54 23.81 -18.30 -11.25
CA GLY A 54 24.15 -17.61 -10.02
C GLY A 54 25.42 -16.78 -10.18
N GLN A 55 25.27 -15.48 -10.36
CA GLN A 55 26.34 -14.50 -10.24
C GLN A 55 25.97 -13.47 -9.19
N ALA A 56 26.97 -12.79 -8.62
CA ALA A 56 26.76 -11.69 -7.68
C ALA A 56 25.76 -10.66 -8.24
N ALA A 57 24.86 -10.18 -7.40
CA ALA A 57 23.82 -9.24 -7.83
C ALA A 57 24.45 -7.95 -8.34
N THR A 58 24.30 -7.67 -9.62
CA THR A 58 24.76 -6.42 -10.25
C THR A 58 23.60 -5.43 -10.25
N PRO A 59 23.81 -4.15 -9.86
CA PRO A 59 22.77 -3.11 -9.93
C PRO A 59 22.21 -2.98 -11.35
N PRO A 60 20.90 -2.65 -11.49
CA PRO A 60 20.33 -2.37 -12.81
C PRO A 60 20.92 -1.08 -13.42
N ALA A 61 20.87 -0.97 -14.74
CA ALA A 61 21.11 0.29 -15.40
C ALA A 61 19.96 1.26 -15.07
N THR A 62 20.28 2.47 -14.64
CA THR A 62 19.30 3.53 -14.29
C THR A 62 19.57 4.83 -15.05
N GLY A 63 20.15 4.73 -16.21
CA GLY A 63 20.52 5.88 -17.04
C GLY A 63 19.33 6.69 -17.56
N ALA A 64 18.13 6.11 -17.63
CA ALA A 64 16.90 6.80 -18.01
C ALA A 64 16.63 8.06 -17.17
N THR A 65 17.07 8.10 -15.90
CA THR A 65 16.94 9.26 -15.03
C THR A 65 17.70 10.50 -15.55
N SER A 66 18.64 10.33 -16.47
CA SER A 66 19.40 11.44 -17.08
C SER A 66 18.62 12.23 -18.13
N VAL A 67 17.50 11.68 -18.62
CA VAL A 67 16.62 12.32 -19.63
C VAL A 67 15.24 12.67 -19.06
N ILE A 68 14.98 12.36 -17.79
CA ILE A 68 13.73 12.67 -17.10
C ILE A 68 13.91 13.96 -16.29
N PRO A 69 12.93 14.92 -16.33
CA PRO A 69 13.00 16.15 -15.55
C PRO A 69 13.08 15.92 -14.04
N ALA A 70 13.83 16.78 -13.32
CA ALA A 70 13.97 16.72 -11.86
C ALA A 70 12.65 16.87 -11.10
N GLY A 71 11.65 17.56 -11.66
CA GLY A 71 10.30 17.70 -11.08
C GLY A 71 9.43 16.44 -11.20
N ALA A 72 10.01 15.24 -11.27
CA ALA A 72 9.25 14.01 -11.33
C ALA A 72 8.38 13.84 -10.09
N LEU A 73 7.08 13.67 -10.31
CA LEU A 73 6.10 13.30 -9.29
C LEU A 73 6.20 11.81 -8.99
N GLU A 74 6.44 11.03 -10.05
CA GLU A 74 6.59 9.58 -10.00
C GLU A 74 7.61 9.15 -11.05
N TYR A 75 8.40 8.16 -10.71
CA TYR A 75 9.33 7.47 -11.60
C TYR A 75 9.26 5.97 -11.30
N ILE A 76 9.10 5.18 -12.33
CA ILE A 76 9.09 3.72 -12.24
C ILE A 76 10.10 3.20 -13.25
N HIS A 77 11.00 2.38 -12.78
CA HIS A 77 12.05 1.77 -13.59
C HIS A 77 11.97 0.26 -13.52
N VAL A 78 12.24 -0.36 -14.64
CA VAL A 78 12.31 -1.82 -14.74
C VAL A 78 13.52 -2.22 -15.54
N SER A 79 14.31 -3.10 -14.95
CA SER A 79 15.43 -3.72 -15.67
C SER A 79 14.92 -4.71 -16.71
N THR A 80 15.36 -4.51 -17.95
CA THR A 80 15.13 -5.42 -19.07
C THR A 80 16.39 -6.21 -19.43
N ASP A 81 17.45 -6.10 -18.61
CA ASP A 81 18.72 -6.81 -18.81
C ASP A 81 18.56 -8.31 -18.50
N GLN A 82 18.43 -9.10 -19.54
CA GLN A 82 18.25 -10.55 -19.47
C GLN A 82 19.44 -11.29 -18.84
N SER A 83 20.61 -10.66 -18.80
CA SER A 83 21.79 -11.26 -18.16
C SER A 83 21.70 -11.23 -16.63
N ARG A 84 20.75 -10.46 -16.05
CA ARG A 84 20.55 -10.35 -14.61
C ARG A 84 19.59 -11.43 -14.09
N PRO A 85 20.02 -12.30 -13.17
CA PRO A 85 19.16 -13.37 -12.59
C PRO A 85 17.88 -12.82 -11.96
N ALA A 86 17.94 -11.63 -11.36
CA ALA A 86 16.78 -10.96 -10.75
C ALA A 86 15.63 -10.73 -11.74
N VAL A 87 15.94 -10.44 -13.00
CA VAL A 87 14.92 -10.21 -14.04
C VAL A 87 14.18 -11.49 -14.36
N GLY A 88 14.90 -12.61 -14.57
CA GLY A 88 14.28 -13.92 -14.81
C GLY A 88 13.43 -14.40 -13.64
N ALA A 89 13.91 -14.23 -12.40
CA ALA A 89 13.17 -14.59 -11.19
C ALA A 89 11.91 -13.73 -11.01
N ALA A 90 11.99 -12.42 -11.25
CA ALA A 90 10.82 -11.52 -11.19
C ALA A 90 9.73 -11.94 -12.18
N LEU A 91 10.10 -12.35 -13.39
CA LEU A 91 9.17 -12.84 -14.40
C LEU A 91 8.50 -14.16 -14.01
N ALA A 92 9.27 -15.10 -13.46
CA ALA A 92 8.74 -16.37 -12.99
C ALA A 92 7.69 -16.16 -11.89
N ILE A 93 7.91 -15.18 -11.01
CA ILE A 93 6.94 -14.79 -9.99
C ILE A 93 5.72 -14.13 -10.64
N ALA A 94 5.91 -13.16 -11.52
CA ALA A 94 4.81 -12.45 -12.17
C ALA A 94 3.88 -13.39 -12.95
N ALA A 95 4.43 -14.40 -13.62
CA ALA A 95 3.67 -15.39 -14.37
C ALA A 95 2.69 -16.21 -13.52
N ARG A 96 2.85 -16.22 -12.19
CA ARG A 96 1.93 -16.90 -11.25
C ARG A 96 0.64 -16.12 -11.01
N PHE A 97 0.61 -14.83 -11.37
CA PHE A 97 -0.54 -13.95 -11.13
C PHE A 97 -1.52 -14.00 -12.32
N PRO A 98 -2.81 -14.31 -12.08
CA PRO A 98 -3.84 -14.31 -13.15
C PRO A 98 -3.96 -12.97 -13.87
N GLY A 99 -3.85 -11.86 -13.14
CA GLY A 99 -3.90 -10.50 -13.70
C GLY A 99 -2.73 -10.18 -14.63
N TYR A 100 -1.62 -10.90 -14.52
CA TYR A 100 -0.44 -10.72 -15.35
C TYR A 100 -0.71 -10.88 -16.86
N GLN A 101 -1.47 -11.88 -17.26
CA GLN A 101 -1.80 -12.09 -18.67
C GLN A 101 -2.69 -10.97 -19.23
N ALA A 102 -3.68 -10.54 -18.44
CA ALA A 102 -4.53 -9.41 -18.81
C ALA A 102 -3.74 -8.11 -18.93
N LEU A 103 -2.79 -7.91 -18.03
CA LEU A 103 -1.92 -6.76 -18.02
C LEU A 103 -0.94 -6.79 -19.19
N ARG A 104 -0.29 -7.93 -19.44
CA ARG A 104 0.54 -8.17 -20.61
C ARG A 104 -0.22 -7.86 -21.91
N SER A 105 -1.47 -8.34 -22.03
CA SER A 105 -2.30 -8.07 -23.19
C SER A 105 -2.63 -6.58 -23.33
N ARG A 106 -2.94 -5.88 -22.23
CA ARG A 106 -3.21 -4.43 -22.25
C ARG A 106 -2.00 -3.61 -22.63
N LEU A 107 -0.82 -4.01 -22.22
CA LEU A 107 0.42 -3.34 -22.59
C LEU A 107 0.81 -3.60 -24.03
N LEU A 108 0.69 -4.83 -24.44
CA LEU A 108 0.89 -5.17 -25.84
C LEU A 108 -0.14 -4.44 -26.72
N SER A 109 -1.39 -4.23 -26.24
CA SER A 109 -2.38 -3.41 -26.94
C SER A 109 -2.10 -1.90 -26.85
N SER A 110 -1.50 -1.42 -25.76
CA SER A 110 -1.05 0.00 -25.64
C SER A 110 0.18 0.26 -26.53
N LEU A 111 1.08 -0.72 -26.67
CA LEU A 111 2.10 -0.74 -27.71
C LEU A 111 1.48 -1.01 -29.08
N GLY A 112 0.35 -1.70 -29.16
CA GLY A 112 -0.45 -1.95 -30.35
C GLY A 112 -1.29 -0.75 -30.81
N ALA A 113 -1.43 0.31 -30.00
CA ALA A 113 -1.82 1.63 -30.49
C ALA A 113 -0.78 2.21 -31.46
N LEU A 114 0.46 1.69 -31.42
CA LEU A 114 1.48 1.87 -32.47
C LEU A 114 1.23 0.93 -33.69
N GLY A 115 0.13 0.15 -33.71
CA GLY A 115 -0.28 -0.76 -34.80
C GLY A 115 -0.62 -2.16 -34.30
N PRO A 116 -1.63 -2.82 -34.85
CA PRO A 116 -2.10 -4.13 -34.38
C PRO A 116 -1.08 -5.27 -34.52
N THR A 117 -0.05 -5.09 -35.35
CA THR A 117 1.02 -6.06 -35.59
C THR A 117 2.14 -6.00 -34.52
N VAL A 118 2.30 -4.88 -33.80
CA VAL A 118 3.42 -4.68 -32.86
C VAL A 118 3.33 -5.62 -31.66
N ALA A 119 2.12 -5.92 -31.19
CA ALA A 119 1.92 -6.85 -30.08
C ALA A 119 2.25 -8.30 -30.41
N ALA A 120 1.95 -8.74 -31.66
CA ALA A 120 2.26 -10.09 -32.13
C ALA A 120 3.77 -10.26 -32.39
N ASP A 121 4.46 -9.19 -32.77
CA ASP A 121 5.83 -9.22 -33.27
C ASP A 121 6.88 -8.72 -32.25
N PHE A 122 6.54 -8.65 -30.94
CA PHE A 122 7.48 -8.15 -29.93
C PHE A 122 8.87 -8.80 -30.04
N LYS A 123 8.94 -10.14 -30.16
CA LYS A 123 10.21 -10.87 -30.25
C LYS A 123 11.02 -10.53 -31.50
N THR A 124 10.36 -10.21 -32.60
CA THR A 124 11.01 -9.97 -33.89
C THR A 124 11.27 -8.49 -34.14
N ARG A 125 10.45 -7.58 -33.60
CA ARG A 125 10.51 -6.15 -33.91
C ARG A 125 11.04 -5.27 -32.78
N ILE A 126 10.83 -5.66 -31.50
CA ILE A 126 11.23 -4.85 -30.33
C ILE A 126 12.44 -5.46 -29.61
N ALA A 127 12.36 -6.74 -29.25
CA ALA A 127 13.40 -7.40 -28.47
C ALA A 127 14.83 -7.27 -29.06
N PRO A 128 15.04 -7.27 -30.40
CA PRO A 128 16.40 -7.18 -30.97
C PRO A 128 17.13 -5.86 -30.69
N TRP A 129 16.38 -4.77 -30.43
CA TRP A 129 16.97 -3.46 -30.17
C TRP A 129 16.70 -2.92 -28.78
N LEU A 130 15.89 -3.63 -27.98
CA LEU A 130 15.60 -3.24 -26.61
C LEU A 130 16.89 -3.21 -25.78
N GLY A 131 17.07 -2.12 -25.04
CA GLY A 131 18.19 -1.95 -24.12
C GLY A 131 17.97 -2.65 -22.78
N LYS A 132 18.71 -2.21 -21.79
CA LYS A 132 18.74 -2.84 -20.45
C LYS A 132 17.73 -2.27 -19.47
N GLU A 133 16.96 -1.27 -19.87
CA GLU A 133 16.04 -0.55 -19.00
C GLU A 133 14.83 0.03 -19.74
N VAL A 134 13.71 0.10 -19.05
CA VAL A 134 12.51 0.84 -19.43
C VAL A 134 12.06 1.65 -18.22
N ALA A 135 11.70 2.91 -18.42
CA ALA A 135 11.21 3.75 -17.34
C ALA A 135 9.95 4.52 -17.74
N LEU A 136 9.06 4.71 -16.79
CA LEU A 136 7.91 5.63 -16.88
C LEU A 136 8.12 6.75 -15.88
N ALA A 137 7.88 7.97 -16.30
CA ALA A 137 7.89 9.12 -15.40
C ALA A 137 6.66 9.99 -15.60
N THR A 138 6.10 10.47 -14.50
CA THR A 138 5.10 11.51 -14.45
C THR A 138 5.72 12.72 -13.77
N PHE A 139 5.60 13.92 -14.32
CA PHE A 139 6.24 15.12 -13.79
C PHE A 139 5.31 16.34 -13.87
N ASP A 140 5.60 17.31 -13.02
CA ASP A 140 4.85 18.58 -12.97
C ASP A 140 5.27 19.46 -14.16
N THR A 141 4.30 19.85 -14.98
CA THR A 141 4.49 20.76 -16.11
C THR A 141 4.23 22.22 -15.74
N GLY A 142 3.89 22.49 -14.48
CA GLY A 142 3.40 23.79 -14.03
C GLY A 142 1.97 24.12 -14.53
N THR A 143 1.29 23.14 -15.14
CA THR A 143 -0.10 23.25 -15.61
C THR A 143 -1.03 22.34 -14.79
N THR A 144 -2.32 22.34 -15.08
CA THR A 144 -3.30 21.45 -14.41
C THR A 144 -3.13 19.97 -14.78
N SER A 145 -2.40 19.66 -15.86
CA SER A 145 -2.10 18.29 -16.30
C SER A 145 -0.63 17.96 -16.06
N ALA A 146 -0.36 16.78 -15.52
CA ALA A 146 1.00 16.28 -15.41
C ALA A 146 1.50 15.75 -16.76
N GLY A 147 2.77 15.99 -17.07
CA GLY A 147 3.46 15.38 -18.20
C GLY A 147 3.79 13.92 -17.94
N THR A 148 3.84 13.11 -18.99
CA THR A 148 4.16 11.69 -18.88
C THR A 148 5.13 11.27 -19.99
N LEU A 149 6.19 10.59 -19.61
CA LEU A 149 7.21 10.06 -20.51
C LEU A 149 7.40 8.56 -20.28
N LEU A 150 7.36 7.78 -21.35
CA LEU A 150 7.90 6.44 -21.38
C LEU A 150 9.29 6.49 -22.03
N VAL A 151 10.31 6.03 -21.33
CA VAL A 151 11.71 6.05 -21.76
C VAL A 151 12.19 4.62 -21.94
N VAL A 152 12.53 4.23 -23.15
CA VAL A 152 12.95 2.89 -23.50
C VAL A 152 14.43 2.93 -23.87
N GLY A 153 15.27 2.20 -23.16
CA GLY A 153 16.68 2.02 -23.50
C GLY A 153 16.83 1.33 -24.86
N VAL A 154 17.79 1.76 -25.63
CA VAL A 154 18.06 1.22 -26.97
C VAL A 154 19.47 0.66 -27.02
N SER A 155 19.60 -0.64 -27.35
CA SER A 155 20.88 -1.32 -27.57
C SER A 155 21.39 -1.10 -29.01
N GLU A 156 20.47 -1.17 -29.99
CA GLU A 156 20.76 -1.09 -31.42
C GLU A 156 19.95 0.02 -32.09
N LEU A 157 20.53 1.24 -32.15
CA LEU A 157 19.82 2.46 -32.60
C LEU A 157 19.29 2.34 -34.04
N ARG A 158 20.06 1.72 -34.97
CA ARG A 158 19.63 1.55 -36.37
C ARG A 158 18.40 0.63 -36.47
N ALA A 159 18.36 -0.44 -35.68
CA ALA A 159 17.23 -1.36 -35.65
C ALA A 159 16.00 -0.70 -35.03
N ALA A 160 16.16 0.05 -33.92
CA ALA A 160 15.10 0.80 -33.29
C ALA A 160 14.48 1.84 -34.25
N LYS A 161 15.33 2.63 -34.93
CA LYS A 161 14.87 3.61 -35.94
C LYS A 161 14.08 2.95 -37.07
N ARG A 162 14.53 1.82 -37.61
CA ARG A 162 13.78 1.07 -38.63
C ARG A 162 12.43 0.57 -38.12
N SER A 163 12.40 0.09 -36.89
CA SER A 163 11.18 -0.41 -36.25
C SER A 163 10.15 0.70 -36.10
N VAL A 164 10.55 1.88 -35.60
CA VAL A 164 9.69 3.06 -35.43
C VAL A 164 9.27 3.67 -36.78
N ALA A 165 10.17 3.74 -37.76
CA ALA A 165 9.87 4.27 -39.11
C ALA A 165 8.81 3.44 -39.86
N GLY A 166 8.58 2.19 -39.48
CA GLY A 166 7.51 1.36 -40.03
C GLY A 166 6.12 1.60 -39.42
N LEU A 167 5.99 2.52 -38.46
CA LEU A 167 4.71 2.86 -37.84
C LEU A 167 3.97 3.96 -38.61
N PRO A 168 2.62 3.99 -38.60
CA PRO A 168 1.87 5.10 -39.12
C PRO A 168 2.27 6.43 -38.47
N THR A 169 2.38 7.49 -39.27
CA THR A 169 2.76 8.83 -38.79
C THR A 169 1.73 9.86 -39.20
N ASP A 170 1.47 10.87 -38.36
CA ASP A 170 0.62 12.04 -38.64
C ASP A 170 1.41 13.34 -38.81
N GLY A 171 2.75 13.24 -38.75
CA GLY A 171 3.65 14.36 -38.99
C GLY A 171 4.95 14.28 -38.23
N THR A 172 5.85 15.19 -38.57
CA THR A 172 7.13 15.36 -37.86
C THR A 172 7.37 16.81 -37.54
N THR A 173 7.94 17.09 -36.36
CA THR A 173 8.42 18.42 -35.96
C THR A 173 9.86 18.31 -35.53
N SER A 174 10.62 19.39 -35.68
CA SER A 174 12.00 19.46 -35.20
C SER A 174 12.08 20.35 -33.97
N TYR A 175 12.76 19.86 -32.92
CA TYR A 175 13.05 20.66 -31.73
C TYR A 175 14.52 20.49 -31.33
N GLN A 176 15.27 21.59 -31.35
CA GLN A 176 16.70 21.59 -30.98
C GLN A 176 17.53 20.53 -31.74
N GLY A 177 17.27 20.36 -33.03
CA GLY A 177 17.93 19.38 -33.88
C GLY A 177 17.44 17.92 -33.71
N THR A 178 16.48 17.66 -32.80
CA THR A 178 15.88 16.33 -32.60
C THR A 178 14.54 16.28 -33.33
N THR A 179 14.33 15.25 -34.13
CA THR A 179 13.05 15.00 -34.81
C THR A 179 12.07 14.33 -33.82
N ILE A 180 10.89 14.94 -33.68
CA ILE A 180 9.75 14.37 -32.95
C ILE A 180 8.73 13.93 -34.01
N THR A 181 8.36 12.64 -33.96
CA THR A 181 7.42 12.04 -34.89
C THR A 181 6.10 11.76 -34.18
N GLY A 182 5.00 12.29 -34.71
CA GLY A 182 3.64 12.04 -34.23
C GLY A 182 3.11 10.71 -34.77
N HIS A 183 2.34 10.00 -33.94
CA HIS A 183 1.67 8.76 -34.33
C HIS A 183 0.19 8.82 -33.95
N PRO A 184 -0.74 8.51 -34.87
CA PRO A 184 -2.17 8.61 -34.65
C PRO A 184 -2.63 7.79 -33.45
N GLY A 185 -3.17 8.47 -32.42
CA GLY A 185 -3.72 7.84 -31.22
C GLY A 185 -2.70 7.22 -30.24
N ALA A 186 -1.38 7.32 -30.51
CA ALA A 186 -0.33 6.67 -29.72
C ALA A 186 0.62 7.65 -29.01
N GLY A 187 0.50 8.95 -29.29
CA GLY A 187 1.44 9.97 -28.82
C GLY A 187 2.62 10.13 -29.77
N ASP A 188 3.59 10.94 -29.37
CA ASP A 188 4.75 11.28 -30.17
C ASP A 188 5.97 10.45 -29.72
N THR A 189 6.96 10.31 -30.62
CA THR A 189 8.22 9.62 -30.35
C THR A 189 9.42 10.47 -30.73
N ALA A 190 10.51 10.35 -29.99
CA ALA A 190 11.81 10.89 -30.38
C ALA A 190 12.96 10.01 -29.86
N PHE A 191 14.09 10.03 -30.59
CA PHE A 191 15.32 9.43 -30.10
C PHE A 191 16.17 10.50 -29.40
N VAL A 192 16.33 10.35 -28.08
CA VAL A 192 17.11 11.25 -27.23
C VAL A 192 18.32 10.47 -26.70
N GLY A 193 19.50 10.72 -27.24
CA GLY A 193 20.69 9.92 -26.94
C GLY A 193 20.48 8.45 -27.31
N ARG A 194 20.59 7.58 -26.32
CA ARG A 194 20.37 6.13 -26.45
C ARG A 194 18.98 5.67 -26.00
N TYR A 195 18.02 6.58 -25.96
CA TYR A 195 16.65 6.29 -25.53
C TYR A 195 15.65 6.60 -26.63
N LEU A 196 14.66 5.74 -26.79
CA LEU A 196 13.40 6.07 -27.44
C LEU A 196 12.47 6.65 -26.37
N VAL A 197 12.11 7.90 -26.54
CA VAL A 197 11.20 8.63 -25.63
C VAL A 197 9.84 8.73 -26.28
N ILE A 198 8.79 8.38 -25.54
CA ILE A 198 7.40 8.37 -25.99
C ILE A 198 6.57 9.21 -25.02
N GLY A 199 5.73 10.11 -25.54
CA GLY A 199 4.88 10.99 -24.74
C GLY A 199 4.19 12.03 -25.58
N HIS A 200 3.69 13.10 -24.97
CA HIS A 200 3.25 14.26 -25.74
C HIS A 200 4.44 15.10 -26.21
N SER A 201 4.31 15.81 -27.34
CA SER A 201 5.38 16.61 -27.91
C SER A 201 6.01 17.59 -26.89
N ALA A 202 5.20 18.20 -26.02
CA ALA A 202 5.70 19.08 -24.96
C ALA A 202 6.57 18.34 -23.94
N ASP A 203 6.18 17.13 -23.56
CA ASP A 203 6.89 16.29 -22.59
C ASP A 203 8.22 15.80 -23.18
N ILE A 204 8.22 15.41 -24.47
CA ILE A 204 9.43 15.01 -25.20
C ILE A 204 10.41 16.19 -25.31
N ARG A 205 9.91 17.42 -25.55
CA ARG A 205 10.78 18.62 -25.54
C ARG A 205 11.45 18.81 -24.18
N ALA A 206 10.73 18.60 -23.08
CA ALA A 206 11.32 18.64 -21.74
C ALA A 206 12.45 17.61 -21.59
N ALA A 207 12.27 16.37 -22.08
CA ALA A 207 13.32 15.35 -22.06
C ALA A 207 14.53 15.74 -22.94
N ILE A 208 14.32 16.35 -24.09
CA ILE A 208 15.39 16.88 -24.97
C ILE A 208 16.17 17.99 -24.25
N ASP A 209 15.48 18.89 -23.54
CA ASP A 209 16.12 19.98 -22.79
C ASP A 209 16.96 19.44 -21.63
N VAL A 210 16.45 18.43 -20.92
CA VAL A 210 17.19 17.73 -19.86
C VAL A 210 18.43 17.05 -20.42
N ALA A 211 18.30 16.29 -21.49
CA ALA A 211 19.42 15.58 -22.12
C ALA A 211 20.51 16.54 -22.63
N ALA A 212 20.15 17.73 -23.05
CA ALA A 212 21.07 18.78 -23.49
C ALA A 212 21.62 19.63 -22.33
N GLY A 213 21.26 19.33 -21.08
CA GLY A 213 21.71 20.06 -19.90
C GLY A 213 21.08 21.45 -19.72
N ARG A 214 20.01 21.77 -20.45
CA ARG A 214 19.25 23.02 -20.32
C ARG A 214 18.27 23.03 -19.16
N ALA A 215 17.86 21.83 -18.71
CA ALA A 215 17.03 21.63 -17.53
C ALA A 215 17.64 20.57 -16.63
N PRO A 216 17.39 20.61 -15.30
CA PRO A 216 17.93 19.62 -14.38
C PRO A 216 17.23 18.26 -14.57
N SER A 217 18.03 17.19 -14.48
CA SER A 217 17.54 15.82 -14.58
C SER A 217 17.18 15.24 -13.21
N LEU A 218 16.33 14.20 -13.21
CA LEU A 218 15.98 13.43 -12.01
C LEU A 218 17.23 12.83 -11.33
N SER A 219 18.22 12.41 -12.11
CA SER A 219 19.49 11.90 -11.55
C SER A 219 20.26 12.93 -10.72
N ARG A 220 19.96 14.22 -10.85
CA ARG A 220 20.54 15.31 -10.07
C ARG A 220 19.62 15.80 -8.94
N ASP A 221 18.37 15.33 -8.88
CA ASP A 221 17.42 15.72 -7.84
C ASP A 221 17.89 15.21 -6.48
N PRO A 222 18.05 16.08 -5.45
CA PRO A 222 18.56 15.67 -4.14
C PRO A 222 17.62 14.71 -3.41
N SER A 223 16.29 14.85 -3.56
CA SER A 223 15.30 14.01 -2.88
C SER A 223 15.30 12.62 -3.50
N TYR A 224 15.33 12.53 -4.84
CA TYR A 224 15.50 11.27 -5.54
C TYR A 224 16.79 10.55 -5.13
N ARG A 225 17.93 11.26 -5.17
CA ARG A 225 19.23 10.67 -4.84
C ARG A 225 19.30 10.14 -3.42
N ARG A 226 18.70 10.83 -2.47
CA ARG A 226 18.65 10.37 -1.08
C ARG A 226 17.70 9.18 -0.94
N ALA A 227 16.52 9.23 -1.56
CA ALA A 227 15.55 8.14 -1.50
C ALA A 227 16.09 6.85 -2.15
N ALA A 228 16.73 6.97 -3.32
CA ALA A 228 17.33 5.83 -4.04
C ALA A 228 18.67 5.35 -3.45
N ALA A 229 19.22 6.07 -2.46
CA ALA A 229 20.45 5.64 -1.81
C ALA A 229 20.21 4.35 -1.00
N GLY A 230 21.05 3.35 -1.21
CA GLY A 230 20.93 2.06 -0.51
C GLY A 230 19.97 1.05 -1.12
N GLU A 231 19.37 1.35 -2.27
CA GLU A 231 18.54 0.37 -2.98
C GLU A 231 19.30 -0.94 -3.26
N PRO A 232 18.67 -2.10 -3.02
CA PRO A 232 19.32 -3.41 -3.24
C PRO A 232 19.82 -3.60 -4.66
N ALA A 233 21.05 -4.09 -4.82
CA ALA A 233 21.62 -4.36 -6.15
C ALA A 233 20.84 -5.43 -6.92
N GLY A 234 20.23 -6.39 -6.21
CA GLY A 234 19.42 -7.46 -6.80
C GLY A 234 18.00 -7.05 -7.23
N ARG A 235 17.64 -5.77 -7.16
CA ARG A 235 16.30 -5.32 -7.56
C ARG A 235 16.06 -5.49 -9.06
N ALA A 236 14.86 -5.89 -9.40
CA ALA A 236 14.40 -5.99 -10.79
C ALA A 236 13.56 -4.76 -11.20
N VAL A 237 12.88 -4.17 -10.24
CA VAL A 237 12.02 -2.99 -10.39
C VAL A 237 12.38 -2.01 -9.28
N ASP A 238 12.45 -0.74 -9.59
CA ASP A 238 12.51 0.33 -8.62
C ASP A 238 11.57 1.48 -9.02
N ALA A 239 11.05 2.16 -8.02
CA ALA A 239 10.15 3.29 -8.19
C ALA A 239 10.51 4.41 -7.22
N TYR A 240 10.24 5.64 -7.61
CA TYR A 240 10.35 6.82 -6.77
C TYR A 240 9.08 7.64 -6.86
N ILE A 241 8.61 8.13 -5.73
CA ILE A 241 7.46 9.02 -5.64
C ILE A 241 7.88 10.22 -4.78
N SER A 242 7.77 11.42 -5.32
CA SER A 242 8.02 12.64 -4.54
C SER A 242 6.89 12.91 -3.54
N GLY A 243 7.12 13.70 -2.49
CA GLY A 243 6.06 14.10 -1.56
C GLY A 243 4.83 14.68 -2.28
N PRO A 244 4.98 15.67 -3.19
CA PRO A 244 3.87 16.14 -4.03
C PRO A 244 3.25 15.06 -4.91
N GLY A 245 4.04 14.10 -5.41
CA GLY A 245 3.57 12.97 -6.20
C GLY A 245 2.67 12.05 -5.39
N LEU A 246 3.04 11.75 -4.16
CA LEU A 246 2.24 10.93 -3.26
C LEU A 246 0.86 11.55 -3.03
N SER A 247 0.82 12.83 -2.68
CA SER A 247 -0.42 13.56 -2.43
C SER A 247 -1.31 13.69 -3.68
N ARG A 248 -0.72 13.89 -4.86
CA ARG A 248 -1.47 14.12 -6.11
C ARG A 248 -1.88 12.83 -6.83
N LEU A 249 -1.05 11.79 -6.77
CA LEU A 249 -1.22 10.58 -7.60
C LEU A 249 -1.70 9.36 -6.81
N ILE A 250 -1.25 9.18 -5.58
CA ILE A 250 -1.47 7.95 -4.81
C ILE A 250 -2.61 8.09 -3.81
N ILE A 251 -2.61 9.12 -2.96
CA ILE A 251 -3.63 9.30 -1.92
C ILE A 251 -5.05 9.36 -2.49
N PRO A 252 -5.33 10.00 -3.63
CA PRO A 252 -6.67 10.03 -4.21
C PRO A 252 -7.14 8.67 -4.76
N GLN A 253 -6.28 7.65 -4.78
CA GLN A 253 -6.66 6.31 -5.24
C GLN A 253 -7.56 5.61 -4.21
N HIS A 254 -8.47 4.77 -4.72
CA HIS A 254 -9.33 3.95 -3.87
C HIS A 254 -8.69 2.57 -3.62
N GLY A 255 -9.04 1.96 -2.49
CA GLY A 255 -8.56 0.63 -2.13
C GLY A 255 -7.15 0.62 -1.53
N LEU A 256 -6.45 -0.51 -1.65
CA LEU A 256 -5.16 -0.73 -1.00
C LEU A 256 -4.08 0.31 -1.35
N VAL A 257 -4.05 0.81 -2.59
CA VAL A 257 -3.06 1.80 -3.03
C VAL A 257 -3.23 3.12 -2.28
N GLY A 258 -4.46 3.62 -2.15
CA GLY A 258 -4.74 4.83 -1.38
C GLY A 258 -4.47 4.64 0.11
N ILE A 259 -4.77 3.46 0.66
CA ILE A 259 -4.48 3.11 2.05
C ILE A 259 -2.97 3.18 2.32
N ILE A 260 -2.17 2.53 1.48
CA ILE A 260 -0.70 2.56 1.60
C ILE A 260 -0.19 3.99 1.45
N GLY A 261 -0.72 4.75 0.46
CA GLY A 261 -0.38 6.15 0.28
C GLY A 261 -0.63 6.99 1.54
N ALA A 262 -1.80 6.84 2.15
CA ALA A 262 -2.16 7.59 3.35
C ALA A 262 -1.37 7.16 4.60
N LEU A 263 -0.93 5.90 4.67
CA LEU A 263 -0.07 5.42 5.76
C LEU A 263 1.34 6.02 5.72
N VAL A 264 1.88 6.25 4.51
CA VAL A 264 3.21 6.86 4.34
C VAL A 264 3.15 8.38 4.20
N ASP A 265 1.95 8.96 4.02
CA ASP A 265 1.78 10.40 3.89
C ASP A 265 2.02 11.11 5.23
N GLN A 266 3.00 11.99 5.20
CA GLN A 266 3.30 12.88 6.32
C GLN A 266 3.84 14.21 5.78
N PRO A 267 3.57 15.34 6.46
CA PRO A 267 3.99 16.66 5.99
C PRO A 267 5.50 16.81 5.73
N ALA A 268 6.29 16.00 6.43
CA ALA A 268 7.74 16.00 6.30
C ALA A 268 8.24 15.19 5.09
N LEU A 269 7.40 14.44 4.38
CA LEU A 269 7.82 13.54 3.33
C LEU A 269 8.36 14.30 2.11
N GLN A 270 9.62 14.07 1.78
CA GLN A 270 10.28 14.61 0.58
C GLN A 270 10.21 13.63 -0.60
N GLY A 271 10.32 12.35 -0.32
CA GLY A 271 10.22 11.30 -1.33
C GLY A 271 10.31 9.90 -0.74
N VAL A 272 9.81 8.95 -1.51
CA VAL A 272 9.83 7.52 -1.20
C VAL A 272 10.43 6.78 -2.37
N ALA A 273 11.41 5.93 -2.12
CA ALA A 273 11.89 4.94 -3.07
C ALA A 273 11.39 3.54 -2.67
N VAL A 274 11.04 2.75 -3.65
CA VAL A 274 10.58 1.37 -3.49
C VAL A 274 11.38 0.49 -4.44
N ALA A 275 12.01 -0.55 -3.92
CA ALA A 275 12.75 -1.51 -4.73
C ALA A 275 12.20 -2.93 -4.52
N LEU A 276 11.96 -3.66 -5.61
CA LEU A 276 11.46 -5.03 -5.59
C LEU A 276 12.58 -5.98 -5.99
N THR A 277 12.92 -6.89 -5.08
CA THR A 277 13.95 -7.91 -5.28
C THR A 277 13.31 -9.30 -5.18
N PRO A 278 13.36 -10.12 -6.23
CA PRO A 278 12.93 -11.50 -6.15
C PRO A 278 13.75 -12.27 -5.11
N ALA A 279 13.07 -13.08 -4.33
CA ALA A 279 13.67 -13.89 -3.28
C ALA A 279 13.10 -15.31 -3.29
N ALA A 280 13.76 -16.23 -2.61
CA ALA A 280 13.26 -17.60 -2.47
C ALA A 280 11.88 -17.59 -1.76
N GLY A 281 10.87 -18.13 -2.43
CA GLY A 281 9.50 -18.17 -1.92
C GLY A 281 8.72 -16.84 -1.98
N GLY A 282 9.22 -15.82 -2.70
CA GLY A 282 8.47 -14.57 -2.80
C GLY A 282 9.25 -13.36 -3.33
N VAL A 283 8.86 -12.20 -2.84
CA VAL A 283 9.45 -10.90 -3.21
C VAL A 283 9.79 -10.11 -1.96
N GLN A 284 11.03 -9.65 -1.88
CA GLN A 284 11.45 -8.64 -0.92
C GLN A 284 11.14 -7.25 -1.49
N VAL A 285 10.45 -6.43 -0.75
CA VAL A 285 10.16 -5.03 -1.08
C VAL A 285 10.87 -4.14 -0.07
N HIS A 286 11.81 -3.36 -0.56
CA HIS A 286 12.53 -2.36 0.23
C HIS A 286 11.89 -1.00 0.00
N VAL A 287 11.47 -0.32 1.05
CA VAL A 287 10.87 1.02 1.00
C VAL A 287 11.73 1.96 1.82
N HIS A 288 12.24 3.01 1.19
CA HIS A 288 13.04 4.03 1.86
C HIS A 288 12.37 5.40 1.68
N SER A 289 11.97 6.01 2.79
CA SER A 289 11.32 7.32 2.83
C SER A 289 12.28 8.37 3.37
N VAL A 290 12.40 9.48 2.66
CA VAL A 290 13.22 10.64 3.08
C VAL A 290 12.33 11.72 3.62
N LEU A 291 12.66 12.22 4.80
CA LEU A 291 11.90 13.23 5.53
C LEU A 291 12.66 14.54 5.62
N ASP A 292 11.93 15.64 5.70
CA ASP A 292 12.51 16.92 6.12
C ASP A 292 12.63 16.92 7.65
N PRO A 293 13.83 16.92 8.21
CA PRO A 293 14.03 16.85 9.67
C PRO A 293 13.43 18.06 10.42
N ARG A 294 13.18 19.17 9.72
CA ARG A 294 12.56 20.37 10.32
C ARG A 294 11.06 20.21 10.53
N LEU A 295 10.42 19.37 9.72
CA LEU A 295 8.99 19.08 9.73
C LEU A 295 8.69 17.69 10.30
N ALA A 296 9.68 16.82 10.35
CA ALA A 296 9.59 15.52 10.99
C ALA A 296 9.39 15.76 12.48
N GLY A 297 8.22 15.42 13.00
CA GLY A 297 7.99 15.38 14.45
C GLY A 297 8.94 14.38 15.13
N ALA A 298 8.77 14.18 16.44
CA ALA A 298 9.54 13.13 17.13
C ALA A 298 9.35 11.79 16.39
N SER A 299 10.44 11.20 15.92
CA SER A 299 10.46 9.88 15.30
C SER A 299 9.75 8.87 16.20
N ALA A 300 9.06 7.91 15.61
CA ALA A 300 8.52 6.81 16.40
C ALA A 300 9.67 6.12 17.14
N ALA A 301 9.54 5.98 18.46
CA ALA A 301 10.58 5.35 19.26
C ALA A 301 10.78 3.90 18.82
N SER A 302 12.03 3.53 18.52
CA SER A 302 12.35 2.14 18.20
C SER A 302 12.26 1.27 19.46
N PHE A 303 11.73 0.08 19.32
CA PHE A 303 11.59 -0.89 20.41
C PHE A 303 12.04 -2.29 19.98
N VAL A 304 12.25 -3.16 20.95
CA VAL A 304 12.46 -4.60 20.71
C VAL A 304 11.09 -5.27 20.78
N PRO A 305 10.56 -5.85 19.67
CA PRO A 305 9.26 -6.49 19.68
C PRO A 305 9.23 -7.64 20.67
N SER A 306 8.21 -7.70 21.51
CA SER A 306 8.13 -8.74 22.54
C SER A 306 6.82 -9.50 22.54
N PHE A 307 5.75 -8.95 21.96
CA PHE A 307 4.42 -9.58 21.98
C PHE A 307 4.27 -10.79 21.08
N ALA A 308 5.17 -11.00 20.11
CA ALA A 308 5.10 -12.20 19.26
C ALA A 308 5.16 -13.50 20.06
N SER A 309 5.79 -13.52 21.23
CA SER A 309 5.80 -14.69 22.13
C SER A 309 4.50 -14.88 22.91
N SER A 310 3.71 -13.82 23.13
CA SER A 310 2.43 -13.83 23.85
C SER A 310 1.24 -14.07 22.92
N VAL A 311 1.43 -14.01 21.61
CA VAL A 311 0.36 -14.17 20.61
C VAL A 311 0.28 -15.63 20.16
N PRO A 312 -0.90 -16.27 20.17
CA PRO A 312 -1.04 -17.66 19.73
C PRO A 312 -0.73 -17.82 18.24
N ALA A 313 -0.30 -19.01 17.84
CA ALA A 313 -0.20 -19.36 16.43
C ALA A 313 -1.58 -19.37 15.75
N GLY A 314 -1.59 -19.21 14.43
CA GLY A 314 -2.83 -19.27 13.64
C GLY A 314 -3.61 -17.96 13.59
N VAL A 315 -2.96 -16.81 13.84
CA VAL A 315 -3.58 -15.49 13.68
C VAL A 315 -3.51 -15.01 12.23
N GLY A 316 -4.54 -14.30 11.80
CA GLY A 316 -4.62 -13.70 10.46
C GLY A 316 -3.91 -12.35 10.35
N LEU A 317 -3.87 -11.58 11.46
CA LEU A 317 -3.15 -10.30 11.54
C LEU A 317 -2.46 -10.19 12.90
N PHE A 318 -1.23 -9.72 12.86
CA PHE A 318 -0.49 -9.28 14.03
C PHE A 318 0.23 -7.98 13.69
N LEU A 319 -0.06 -6.92 14.44
CA LEU A 319 0.58 -5.62 14.33
C LEU A 319 1.16 -5.26 15.69
N ASP A 320 2.46 -5.05 15.77
CA ASP A 320 3.17 -4.63 16.97
C ASP A 320 3.84 -3.27 16.74
N VAL A 321 3.49 -2.29 17.55
CA VAL A 321 3.90 -0.89 17.38
C VAL A 321 4.10 -0.18 18.71
N THR A 322 4.82 0.93 18.69
CA THR A 322 4.78 1.93 19.76
C THR A 322 3.92 3.12 19.36
N GLY A 323 3.20 3.70 20.32
CA GLY A 323 2.35 4.86 20.06
C GLY A 323 1.13 4.56 19.19
N LEU A 324 0.49 3.43 19.42
CA LEU A 324 -0.74 3.00 18.71
C LEU A 324 -1.82 4.10 18.72
N ASN A 325 -1.91 4.91 19.78
CA ASN A 325 -2.79 6.06 19.88
C ASN A 325 -2.64 7.08 18.75
N ARG A 326 -1.46 7.17 18.11
CA ARG A 326 -1.19 8.09 16.98
C ARG A 326 -1.53 7.46 15.64
N ILE A 327 -1.38 6.15 15.53
CA ILE A 327 -1.52 5.39 14.29
C ILE A 327 -2.99 4.98 14.07
N LEU A 328 -3.66 4.54 15.12
CA LEU A 328 -5.01 3.99 15.05
C LEU A 328 -6.04 4.93 14.37
N PRO A 329 -6.11 6.24 14.67
CA PRO A 329 -7.04 7.14 14.00
C PRO A 329 -6.81 7.22 12.47
N ARG A 330 -5.54 7.19 12.02
CA ARG A 330 -5.19 7.21 10.60
C ARG A 330 -5.59 5.91 9.90
N VAL A 331 -5.27 4.77 10.51
CA VAL A 331 -5.62 3.45 9.98
C VAL A 331 -7.14 3.33 9.83
N LEU A 332 -7.89 3.67 10.87
CA LEU A 332 -9.36 3.58 10.86
C LEU A 332 -10.00 4.50 9.81
N SER A 333 -9.46 5.71 9.62
CA SER A 333 -9.97 6.64 8.60
C SER A 333 -9.72 6.13 7.18
N THR A 334 -8.68 5.34 6.97
CA THR A 334 -8.21 4.92 5.65
C THR A 334 -8.83 3.61 5.19
N ILE A 335 -9.13 2.67 6.11
CA ILE A 335 -9.69 1.35 5.77
C ILE A 335 -11.15 1.46 5.29
N GLY A 336 -11.76 2.66 5.37
CA GLY A 336 -13.14 2.86 4.90
C GLY A 336 -14.18 2.10 5.74
N ILE A 337 -13.81 1.57 6.92
CA ILE A 337 -14.74 1.08 7.95
C ILE A 337 -15.56 2.27 8.50
N GLY A 338 -15.74 3.18 7.62
CA GLY A 338 -16.65 4.30 7.64
C GLY A 338 -16.26 5.37 8.66
N ALA A 339 -16.73 6.56 8.39
CA ALA A 339 -16.82 7.63 9.37
C ALA A 339 -17.56 7.22 10.68
N GLN A 340 -18.04 5.98 10.76
CA GLN A 340 -18.75 5.42 11.90
C GLN A 340 -17.82 5.11 13.09
N VAL A 341 -16.66 4.47 12.86
CA VAL A 341 -15.76 4.08 13.96
C VAL A 341 -15.11 5.30 14.63
N PRO A 342 -14.53 6.28 13.91
CA PRO A 342 -14.08 7.53 14.52
C PRO A 342 -15.19 8.30 15.24
N LYS A 343 -16.41 8.31 14.68
CA LYS A 343 -17.58 8.92 15.34
C LYS A 343 -17.97 8.17 16.61
N LEU A 344 -17.93 6.83 16.58
CA LEU A 344 -18.19 6.01 17.76
C LEU A 344 -17.14 6.24 18.85
N LEU A 345 -15.85 6.21 18.48
CA LEU A 345 -14.75 6.50 19.42
C LEU A 345 -14.82 7.91 19.99
N SER A 346 -15.18 8.90 19.18
CA SER A 346 -15.40 10.27 19.65
C SER A 346 -16.58 10.35 20.61
N LYS A 347 -17.72 9.71 20.29
CA LYS A 347 -18.89 9.64 21.19
C LYS A 347 -18.55 8.94 22.51
N LEU A 348 -17.84 7.81 22.45
CA LEU A 348 -17.32 7.10 23.62
C LEU A 348 -16.42 8.01 24.48
N GLY A 349 -15.48 8.71 23.85
CA GLY A 349 -14.61 9.66 24.52
C GLY A 349 -15.37 10.79 25.21
N HIS A 350 -16.33 11.42 24.52
CA HIS A 350 -17.17 12.47 25.10
C HIS A 350 -18.04 11.96 26.27
N ALA A 351 -18.62 10.77 26.10
CA ALA A 351 -19.46 10.18 27.12
C ALA A 351 -18.66 9.77 28.37
N LEU A 352 -17.48 9.19 28.21
CA LEU A 352 -16.57 8.89 29.32
C LEU A 352 -16.12 10.17 30.04
N THR A 353 -15.85 11.23 29.27
CA THR A 353 -15.50 12.54 29.86
C THR A 353 -16.67 13.14 30.67
N ALA A 354 -17.91 12.98 30.19
CA ALA A 354 -19.11 13.40 30.92
C ALA A 354 -19.31 12.62 32.24
N GLU A 355 -18.82 11.38 32.29
CA GLU A 355 -18.78 10.55 33.50
C GLU A 355 -17.57 10.85 34.42
N GLY A 356 -16.81 11.91 34.13
CA GLY A 356 -15.64 12.32 34.91
C GLY A 356 -14.33 11.57 34.60
N VAL A 357 -14.31 10.72 33.58
CA VAL A 357 -13.12 9.96 33.18
C VAL A 357 -12.20 10.84 32.34
N ASN A 358 -10.96 11.01 32.75
CA ASN A 358 -9.92 11.65 31.92
C ASN A 358 -9.39 10.66 30.86
N VAL A 359 -10.12 10.59 29.73
CA VAL A 359 -9.81 9.67 28.61
C VAL A 359 -8.36 9.78 28.15
N GLN A 360 -7.81 10.99 28.06
CA GLN A 360 -6.43 11.22 27.63
C GLN A 360 -5.42 10.62 28.62
N GLN A 361 -5.63 10.81 29.90
CA GLN A 361 -4.71 10.33 30.92
C GLN A 361 -4.91 8.84 31.23
N SER A 362 -6.17 8.39 31.28
CA SER A 362 -6.49 7.02 31.70
C SER A 362 -6.41 5.99 30.56
N ILE A 363 -6.82 6.36 29.34
CA ILE A 363 -6.91 5.41 28.22
C ILE A 363 -5.81 5.66 27.19
N VAL A 364 -5.67 6.89 26.67
CA VAL A 364 -4.73 7.17 25.57
C VAL A 364 -3.29 6.96 26.01
N SER A 365 -2.95 7.23 27.27
CA SER A 365 -1.61 7.01 27.82
C SER A 365 -1.16 5.54 27.79
N LEU A 366 -2.10 4.61 27.87
CA LEU A 366 -1.80 3.16 27.81
C LEU A 366 -1.18 2.76 26.48
N PHE A 367 -1.64 3.38 25.37
CA PHE A 367 -1.21 3.05 24.02
C PHE A 367 0.02 3.83 23.55
N GLN A 368 0.72 4.53 24.44
CA GLN A 368 1.96 5.24 24.10
C GLN A 368 3.19 4.34 24.01
N ARG A 369 3.15 3.18 24.69
CA ARG A 369 4.22 2.18 24.69
C ARG A 369 3.94 1.08 23.67
N GLU A 370 4.67 -0.02 23.78
CA GLU A 370 4.47 -1.21 22.96
C GLU A 370 3.02 -1.71 23.08
N SER A 371 2.39 -1.89 21.95
CA SER A 371 1.02 -2.34 21.83
C SER A 371 0.88 -3.24 20.62
N ALA A 372 0.24 -4.39 20.79
CA ALA A 372 -0.06 -5.29 19.68
C ALA A 372 -1.56 -5.34 19.39
N VAL A 373 -1.90 -5.40 18.11
CA VAL A 373 -3.25 -5.70 17.63
C VAL A 373 -3.23 -7.03 16.92
N VAL A 374 -4.10 -7.92 17.33
CA VAL A 374 -4.20 -9.29 16.81
C VAL A 374 -5.61 -9.51 16.27
N ILE A 375 -5.72 -10.07 15.07
CA ILE A 375 -6.98 -10.57 14.54
C ILE A 375 -6.85 -12.06 14.33
N SER A 376 -7.69 -12.81 15.04
CA SER A 376 -7.84 -14.26 14.89
C SER A 376 -9.28 -14.60 14.51
N THR A 377 -9.55 -15.86 14.24
CA THR A 377 -10.89 -16.34 13.95
C THR A 377 -11.28 -17.44 14.95
N HIS A 378 -12.51 -17.38 15.43
CA HIS A 378 -13.13 -18.49 16.11
C HIS A 378 -14.34 -18.97 15.31
N GLY A 379 -14.17 -20.08 14.60
CA GLY A 379 -15.13 -20.46 13.57
C GLY A 379 -15.22 -19.39 12.50
N VAL A 380 -16.38 -18.76 12.36
CA VAL A 380 -16.66 -17.68 11.40
C VAL A 380 -16.57 -16.27 12.03
N THR A 381 -16.34 -16.18 13.33
CA THR A 381 -16.37 -14.90 14.06
C THR A 381 -14.94 -14.35 14.17
N PRO A 382 -14.69 -13.12 13.71
CA PRO A 382 -13.42 -12.45 13.95
C PRO A 382 -13.29 -12.07 15.43
N VAL A 383 -12.13 -12.33 16.00
CA VAL A 383 -11.75 -11.93 17.35
C VAL A 383 -10.63 -10.91 17.24
N VAL A 384 -10.87 -9.72 17.73
CA VAL A 384 -9.86 -8.66 17.81
C VAL A 384 -9.33 -8.62 19.23
N THR A 385 -8.04 -8.77 19.38
CA THR A 385 -7.35 -8.69 20.67
C THR A 385 -6.28 -7.61 20.62
N VAL A 386 -6.24 -6.78 21.65
CA VAL A 386 -5.22 -5.73 21.81
C VAL A 386 -4.43 -6.05 23.07
N ILE A 387 -3.12 -6.16 22.93
CA ILE A 387 -2.19 -6.43 24.03
C ILE A 387 -1.39 -5.15 24.27
N VAL A 388 -1.30 -4.71 25.49
CA VAL A 388 -0.63 -3.45 25.86
C VAL A 388 0.32 -3.72 27.02
N ARG A 389 1.49 -3.11 26.97
CA ARG A 389 2.42 -3.09 28.08
C ARG A 389 2.28 -1.77 28.85
N PRO A 390 1.51 -1.73 29.95
CA PRO A 390 1.34 -0.51 30.71
C PRO A 390 2.63 -0.09 31.43
N ARG A 391 2.69 1.19 31.82
CA ARG A 391 3.80 1.69 32.63
C ARG A 391 3.76 1.15 34.06
N ASP A 392 2.56 1.17 34.62
CA ASP A 392 2.26 0.74 35.96
C ASP A 392 1.00 -0.13 35.93
N LEU A 393 1.22 -1.39 36.28
CA LEU A 393 0.19 -2.40 36.26
C LEU A 393 -0.85 -2.20 37.38
N ALA A 394 -0.42 -1.72 38.56
CA ALA A 394 -1.31 -1.49 39.67
C ALA A 394 -2.28 -0.35 39.35
N THR A 395 -1.75 0.78 38.89
CA THR A 395 -2.57 1.91 38.42
C THR A 395 -3.51 1.49 37.29
N THR A 396 -3.03 0.65 36.34
CA THR A 396 -3.87 0.19 35.23
C THR A 396 -5.04 -0.66 35.71
N ARG A 397 -4.84 -1.56 36.68
CA ARG A 397 -5.94 -2.34 37.27
C ARG A 397 -7.00 -1.43 37.94
N THR A 398 -6.55 -0.44 38.71
CA THR A 398 -7.44 0.51 39.36
C THR A 398 -8.26 1.30 38.33
N VAL A 399 -7.59 1.84 37.32
CA VAL A 399 -8.24 2.61 36.24
C VAL A 399 -9.28 1.75 35.50
N PHE A 400 -8.97 0.49 35.17
CA PHE A 400 -9.95 -0.38 34.48
C PHE A 400 -11.12 -0.76 35.38
N ALA A 401 -10.90 -1.01 36.67
CA ALA A 401 -11.99 -1.23 37.62
C ALA A 401 -12.90 -0.01 37.75
N GLU A 402 -12.33 1.19 37.76
CA GLU A 402 -13.11 2.45 37.78
C GLU A 402 -13.86 2.70 36.46
N LEU A 403 -13.34 2.20 35.32
CA LEU A 403 -13.97 2.33 34.00
C LEU A 403 -15.16 1.39 33.79
N GLU A 404 -15.27 0.29 34.53
CA GLU A 404 -16.33 -0.72 34.32
C GLU A 404 -17.73 -0.13 34.37
N ALA A 405 -18.04 0.62 35.42
CA ALA A 405 -19.38 1.21 35.60
C ALA A 405 -19.71 2.29 34.55
N PRO A 406 -18.81 3.25 34.20
CA PRO A 406 -19.03 4.16 33.11
C PRO A 406 -19.23 3.47 31.76
N LEU A 407 -18.38 2.50 31.41
CA LEU A 407 -18.50 1.73 30.16
C LEU A 407 -19.83 0.97 30.08
N ALA A 408 -20.21 0.29 31.15
CA ALA A 408 -21.49 -0.43 31.21
C ALA A 408 -22.69 0.51 30.96
N ARG A 409 -22.69 1.70 31.58
CA ARG A 409 -23.75 2.70 31.38
C ARG A 409 -23.87 3.22 29.96
N LEU A 410 -22.75 3.34 29.24
CA LEU A 410 -22.76 3.80 27.84
C LEU A 410 -23.52 2.88 26.90
N PHE A 411 -23.58 1.60 27.24
CA PHE A 411 -24.26 0.60 26.43
C PHE A 411 -25.62 0.18 27.01
N ALA A 412 -26.09 0.90 28.06
CA ALA A 412 -27.42 0.69 28.57
C ALA A 412 -28.49 1.12 27.54
N PRO A 413 -29.57 0.36 27.34
CA PRO A 413 -30.67 0.77 26.49
C PRO A 413 -31.26 2.11 26.96
N ALA A 414 -31.71 2.95 26.03
CA ALA A 414 -32.35 4.19 26.36
C ALA A 414 -33.60 3.93 27.24
N GLY A 415 -33.65 4.55 28.42
CA GLY A 415 -34.75 4.33 29.39
C GLY A 415 -34.60 3.05 30.21
N ALA A 416 -33.45 2.40 30.22
CA ALA A 416 -33.20 1.22 31.05
C ALA A 416 -33.44 1.52 32.53
N GLN A 417 -34.21 0.65 33.20
CA GLN A 417 -34.38 0.68 34.64
C GLN A 417 -33.15 0.07 35.35
N ALA A 418 -33.05 0.36 36.66
CA ALA A 418 -32.03 -0.28 37.49
C ALA A 418 -32.10 -1.81 37.36
N GLY A 419 -30.97 -2.46 37.00
CA GLY A 419 -30.88 -3.89 36.73
C GLY A 419 -31.01 -4.31 35.27
N GLN A 420 -31.33 -3.40 34.33
CA GLN A 420 -31.35 -3.66 32.88
C GLN A 420 -30.08 -3.22 32.16
N SER A 421 -29.19 -2.50 32.85
CA SER A 421 -27.89 -2.13 32.26
C SER A 421 -26.96 -3.31 32.25
N PRO A 422 -26.14 -3.48 31.19
CA PRO A 422 -25.09 -4.49 31.17
C PRO A 422 -24.15 -4.25 32.35
N VAL A 423 -23.55 -5.34 32.84
CA VAL A 423 -22.56 -5.29 33.93
C VAL A 423 -21.35 -6.11 33.56
N PHE A 424 -20.19 -5.75 34.10
CA PHE A 424 -19.02 -6.58 33.99
C PHE A 424 -19.15 -7.80 34.91
N ASN A 425 -18.93 -8.97 34.36
CA ASN A 425 -18.86 -10.23 35.09
C ASN A 425 -17.41 -10.71 35.16
N GLN A 426 -17.00 -11.17 36.32
CA GLN A 426 -15.68 -11.76 36.45
C GLN A 426 -15.74 -13.24 36.07
N VAL A 427 -14.88 -13.66 35.12
CA VAL A 427 -14.79 -15.03 34.61
C VAL A 427 -13.35 -15.50 34.75
N ALA A 428 -13.14 -16.73 35.23
CA ALA A 428 -11.80 -17.31 35.26
C ALA A 428 -11.40 -17.88 33.88
N VAL A 429 -10.28 -17.41 33.34
CA VAL A 429 -9.71 -17.89 32.09
C VAL A 429 -8.23 -18.24 32.31
N GLY A 430 -7.89 -19.52 32.22
CA GLY A 430 -6.50 -19.98 32.37
C GLY A 430 -5.84 -19.62 33.72
N GLY A 431 -6.62 -19.51 34.78
CA GLY A 431 -6.13 -19.11 36.11
C GLY A 431 -6.06 -17.60 36.31
N PHE A 432 -6.40 -16.78 35.29
CA PHE A 432 -6.49 -15.34 35.39
C PHE A 432 -7.96 -14.87 35.51
N ALA A 433 -8.19 -13.77 36.21
CA ALA A 433 -9.49 -13.13 36.26
C ALA A 433 -9.67 -12.29 35.00
N ALA A 434 -10.65 -12.63 34.17
CA ALA A 434 -11.10 -11.84 33.04
C ALA A 434 -12.41 -11.14 33.42
N HIS A 435 -12.56 -9.91 32.95
CA HIS A 435 -13.74 -9.07 33.15
C HIS A 435 -14.49 -8.98 31.82
N GLN A 436 -15.73 -9.43 31.78
CA GLN A 436 -16.55 -9.55 30.58
C GLN A 436 -17.76 -8.64 30.65
N LEU A 437 -17.94 -7.82 29.61
CA LEU A 437 -19.13 -7.03 29.36
C LEU A 437 -19.82 -7.52 28.09
N VAL A 438 -20.97 -8.18 28.23
CA VAL A 438 -21.77 -8.65 27.10
C VAL A 438 -22.72 -7.52 26.68
N LEU A 439 -22.57 -7.03 25.44
CA LEU A 439 -23.34 -5.92 24.88
C LEU A 439 -24.51 -6.41 24.02
N ALA A 440 -24.31 -7.47 23.26
CA ALA A 440 -25.29 -8.17 22.43
C ALA A 440 -24.77 -9.56 22.10
N PRO A 441 -25.61 -10.46 21.57
CA PRO A 441 -25.13 -11.76 21.05
C PRO A 441 -24.01 -11.56 20.02
N GLY A 442 -22.82 -12.10 20.31
CA GLY A 442 -21.63 -11.97 19.47
C GLY A 442 -20.90 -10.61 19.57
N LEU A 443 -21.34 -9.68 20.42
CA LEU A 443 -20.66 -8.42 20.69
C LEU A 443 -20.38 -8.27 22.18
N GLN A 444 -19.12 -8.34 22.54
CA GLN A 444 -18.67 -8.21 23.93
C GLN A 444 -17.37 -7.42 24.00
N PHE A 445 -17.08 -6.92 25.18
CA PHE A 445 -15.83 -6.29 25.52
C PHE A 445 -15.26 -6.99 26.75
N ASP A 446 -14.11 -7.61 26.59
CA ASP A 446 -13.46 -8.37 27.64
C ASP A 446 -12.08 -7.79 27.91
N TYR A 447 -11.65 -7.83 29.17
CA TYR A 447 -10.27 -7.51 29.51
C TYR A 447 -9.73 -8.40 30.62
N ALA A 448 -8.41 -8.58 30.61
CA ALA A 448 -7.69 -9.26 31.66
C ALA A 448 -6.28 -8.70 31.81
N VAL A 449 -5.70 -8.89 32.98
CA VAL A 449 -4.29 -8.64 33.22
C VAL A 449 -3.59 -10.00 33.32
N ILE A 450 -2.73 -10.29 32.34
CA ILE A 450 -2.01 -11.56 32.21
C ILE A 450 -0.51 -11.25 32.34
N GLY A 451 0.11 -11.73 33.43
CA GLY A 451 1.49 -11.39 33.72
C GLY A 451 1.68 -9.86 33.86
N ASN A 452 2.42 -9.28 32.94
CA ASN A 452 2.72 -7.83 32.90
C ASN A 452 2.00 -7.10 31.76
N GLU A 453 0.99 -7.73 31.18
CA GLU A 453 0.27 -7.27 29.98
C GLU A 453 -1.21 -7.03 30.31
N LEU A 454 -1.76 -5.93 29.79
CA LEU A 454 -3.19 -5.72 29.72
C LEU A 454 -3.69 -6.25 28.38
N VAL A 455 -4.63 -7.17 28.42
CA VAL A 455 -5.26 -7.78 27.25
C VAL A 455 -6.69 -7.34 27.14
N LEU A 456 -7.06 -6.71 26.03
CA LEU A 456 -8.41 -6.30 25.69
C LEU A 456 -8.88 -7.14 24.52
N SER A 457 -10.11 -7.64 24.53
CA SER A 457 -10.60 -8.48 23.44
C SER A 457 -12.10 -8.31 23.20
N THR A 458 -12.53 -8.65 21.99
CA THR A 458 -13.94 -8.76 21.62
C THR A 458 -14.52 -10.13 21.95
N SER A 459 -13.74 -11.01 22.60
CA SER A 459 -14.17 -12.34 23.02
C SER A 459 -13.25 -12.88 24.11
N LEU A 460 -13.81 -13.60 25.11
CA LEU A 460 -13.02 -14.34 26.10
C LEU A 460 -12.00 -15.30 25.46
N GLN A 461 -12.26 -15.71 24.21
CA GLN A 461 -11.32 -16.56 23.49
C GLN A 461 -10.04 -15.85 23.07
N GLY A 462 -10.10 -14.54 22.82
CA GLY A 462 -8.89 -13.74 22.62
C GLY A 462 -8.06 -13.67 23.90
N ILE A 463 -8.71 -13.53 25.07
CA ILE A 463 -8.04 -13.61 26.38
C ILE A 463 -7.43 -15.01 26.58
N ALA A 464 -8.20 -16.08 26.33
CA ALA A 464 -7.73 -17.46 26.45
C ALA A 464 -6.56 -17.75 25.50
N GLY A 465 -6.61 -17.21 24.29
CA GLY A 465 -5.53 -17.34 23.31
C GLY A 465 -4.21 -16.78 23.84
N VAL A 466 -4.21 -15.65 24.53
CA VAL A 466 -3.01 -15.09 25.16
C VAL A 466 -2.61 -15.85 26.42
N ALA A 467 -3.57 -16.29 27.25
CA ALA A 467 -3.31 -16.92 28.52
C ALA A 467 -2.83 -18.38 28.42
N LEU A 468 -3.30 -19.12 27.42
CA LEU A 468 -3.22 -20.61 27.38
C LEU A 468 -2.56 -21.17 26.09
N HIS A 469 -1.99 -20.33 25.21
CA HIS A 469 -1.46 -20.84 23.95
C HIS A 469 -0.33 -21.87 24.16
N ALA A 470 -0.43 -22.98 23.44
CA ALA A 470 0.60 -24.04 23.44
C ALA A 470 1.73 -23.74 22.44
N SER A 471 1.47 -22.88 21.45
CA SER A 471 2.41 -22.40 20.43
C SER A 471 2.15 -20.93 20.12
N SER A 472 3.22 -20.18 19.91
CA SER A 472 3.14 -18.76 19.59
C SER A 472 3.16 -18.51 18.08
N ILE A 473 2.89 -17.27 17.65
CA ILE A 473 3.03 -16.85 16.25
C ILE A 473 4.45 -17.08 15.72
N LEU A 474 5.46 -17.07 16.60
CA LEU A 474 6.85 -17.38 16.26
C LEU A 474 7.01 -18.80 15.68
N ASP A 475 6.11 -19.73 16.01
CA ASP A 475 6.10 -21.09 15.51
C ASP A 475 5.37 -21.23 14.17
N GLN A 476 4.62 -20.20 13.76
CA GLN A 476 3.88 -20.19 12.50
C GLN A 476 4.84 -20.10 11.31
N PRO A 477 4.85 -21.10 10.38
CA PRO A 477 5.81 -21.11 9.27
C PRO A 477 5.76 -19.84 8.40
N ALA A 478 4.57 -19.30 8.13
CA ALA A 478 4.40 -18.08 7.35
C ALA A 478 5.03 -16.87 8.06
N TYR A 479 4.90 -16.75 9.38
CA TYR A 479 5.54 -15.70 10.16
C TYR A 479 7.07 -15.80 10.07
N ARG A 480 7.62 -17.00 10.29
CA ARG A 480 9.08 -17.22 10.20
C ARG A 480 9.62 -16.92 8.81
N THR A 481 8.89 -17.28 7.77
CA THR A 481 9.30 -17.00 6.39
C THR A 481 9.33 -15.50 6.11
N THR A 482 8.36 -14.75 6.62
CA THR A 482 8.19 -13.34 6.26
C THR A 482 8.91 -12.38 7.22
N LEU A 483 9.07 -12.75 8.48
CA LEU A 483 9.60 -11.88 9.54
C LEU A 483 10.74 -12.53 10.37
N GLY A 484 11.14 -13.76 10.09
CA GLY A 484 12.19 -14.44 10.88
C GLY A 484 13.53 -13.72 10.94
N ASN A 485 13.83 -12.84 9.98
CA ASN A 485 15.07 -12.07 9.88
C ASN A 485 14.85 -10.55 10.03
N HIS A 486 13.80 -10.11 10.73
CA HIS A 486 13.59 -8.68 10.94
C HIS A 486 14.71 -8.06 11.82
N PRO A 487 14.97 -6.74 11.72
CA PRO A 487 15.91 -6.06 12.61
C PRO A 487 15.54 -6.23 14.09
N PRO A 488 16.52 -6.30 15.01
CA PRO A 488 16.24 -6.52 16.45
C PRO A 488 15.49 -5.36 17.10
N ARG A 489 15.59 -4.17 16.52
CA ARG A 489 14.81 -3.00 16.94
C ARG A 489 14.04 -2.47 15.75
N VAL A 490 12.74 -2.24 15.96
CA VAL A 490 11.81 -1.77 14.95
C VAL A 490 10.97 -0.60 15.48
N THR A 491 10.30 0.11 14.62
CA THR A 491 9.25 1.08 14.97
C THR A 491 7.85 0.50 14.76
N SER A 492 7.75 -0.51 13.90
CA SER A 492 6.55 -1.32 13.70
C SER A 492 6.90 -2.69 13.13
N LEU A 493 6.09 -3.68 13.49
CA LEU A 493 6.13 -5.03 12.95
C LEU A 493 4.71 -5.43 12.55
N LEU A 494 4.51 -5.85 11.29
CA LEU A 494 3.21 -6.29 10.80
C LEU A 494 3.33 -7.65 10.14
N PHE A 495 2.44 -8.56 10.52
CA PHE A 495 2.24 -9.84 9.84
C PHE A 495 0.79 -9.98 9.39
N LEU A 496 0.59 -10.43 8.16
CA LEU A 496 -0.70 -10.75 7.58
C LEU A 496 -0.67 -12.16 7.00
N ASP A 497 -1.53 -13.04 7.46
CA ASP A 497 -1.86 -14.29 6.77
C ASP A 497 -3.03 -14.03 5.82
N LEU A 498 -2.73 -13.76 4.56
CA LEU A 498 -3.73 -13.38 3.57
C LEU A 498 -4.70 -14.53 3.28
N ASN A 499 -4.27 -15.79 3.39
CA ASN A 499 -5.15 -16.93 3.21
C ASN A 499 -6.25 -16.97 4.27
N GLN A 500 -5.92 -16.65 5.53
CA GLN A 500 -6.90 -16.56 6.60
C GLN A 500 -7.80 -15.34 6.45
N LEU A 501 -7.21 -14.17 6.18
CA LEU A 501 -7.96 -12.91 6.04
C LEU A 501 -8.91 -12.94 4.83
N LEU A 502 -8.52 -13.53 3.71
CA LEU A 502 -9.39 -13.67 2.54
C LEU A 502 -10.55 -14.63 2.82
N ARG A 503 -10.30 -15.76 3.50
CA ARG A 503 -11.38 -16.67 3.93
C ARG A 503 -12.36 -15.97 4.87
N LEU A 504 -11.85 -15.22 5.84
CA LEU A 504 -12.69 -14.43 6.74
C LEU A 504 -13.53 -13.42 5.96
N ASN A 505 -12.92 -12.69 5.02
CA ASN A 505 -13.63 -11.75 4.18
C ASN A 505 -14.73 -12.40 3.32
N GLU A 506 -14.50 -13.59 2.78
CA GLU A 506 -15.50 -14.36 2.02
C GLU A 506 -16.71 -14.76 2.90
N GLN A 507 -16.47 -15.03 4.18
CA GLN A 507 -17.52 -15.43 5.13
C GLN A 507 -18.36 -14.26 5.63
N ILE A 508 -17.77 -13.11 5.92
CA ILE A 508 -18.45 -11.97 6.56
C ILE A 508 -18.64 -10.76 5.65
N GLY A 509 -18.08 -10.78 4.43
CA GLY A 509 -18.31 -9.74 3.43
C GLY A 509 -17.77 -8.34 3.79
N LEU A 510 -16.66 -8.26 4.53
CA LEU A 510 -16.06 -6.98 4.95
C LEU A 510 -15.66 -6.09 3.77
N ILE A 511 -15.13 -6.69 2.70
CA ILE A 511 -14.66 -5.99 1.51
C ILE A 511 -15.32 -6.61 0.28
N THR A 512 -16.30 -5.94 -0.29
CA THR A 512 -17.13 -6.47 -1.40
C THR A 512 -17.09 -5.63 -2.68
N GLY A 513 -16.34 -4.54 -2.71
CA GLY A 513 -16.29 -3.61 -3.85
C GLY A 513 -15.81 -4.26 -5.17
N PRO A 514 -16.16 -3.67 -6.33
CA PRO A 514 -15.74 -4.19 -7.64
C PRO A 514 -14.21 -4.22 -7.80
N GLY A 515 -13.49 -3.28 -7.18
CA GLY A 515 -12.03 -3.27 -7.17
C GLY A 515 -11.44 -4.48 -6.46
N PHE A 516 -11.99 -4.87 -5.31
CA PHE A 516 -11.55 -6.07 -4.59
C PHE A 516 -11.80 -7.34 -5.42
N ARG A 517 -12.99 -7.47 -6.02
CA ARG A 517 -13.31 -8.64 -6.88
C ARG A 517 -12.35 -8.79 -8.05
N ALA A 518 -11.91 -7.68 -8.64
CA ALA A 518 -10.94 -7.69 -9.74
C ALA A 518 -9.54 -8.13 -9.30
N THR A 519 -9.13 -7.81 -8.07
CA THR A 519 -7.78 -8.09 -7.55
C THR A 519 -7.70 -9.36 -6.68
N ALA A 520 -8.83 -9.87 -6.20
CA ALA A 520 -8.88 -11.04 -5.33
C ALA A 520 -8.17 -12.29 -5.90
N PRO A 521 -8.26 -12.61 -7.21
CA PRO A 521 -7.52 -13.74 -7.79
C PRO A 521 -6.01 -13.60 -7.66
N ASP A 522 -5.49 -12.38 -7.76
CA ASP A 522 -4.06 -12.10 -7.60
C ASP A 522 -3.66 -12.11 -6.12
N LEU A 523 -4.50 -11.53 -5.24
CA LEU A 523 -4.26 -11.56 -3.78
C LEU A 523 -4.18 -12.97 -3.22
N ARG A 524 -4.96 -13.92 -3.76
CA ARG A 524 -4.88 -15.34 -3.36
C ARG A 524 -3.55 -16.02 -3.69
N ARG A 525 -2.70 -15.41 -4.54
CA ARG A 525 -1.34 -15.87 -4.83
C ARG A 525 -0.32 -15.44 -3.78
N VAL A 526 -0.65 -14.42 -3.01
CA VAL A 526 0.18 -13.98 -1.88
C VAL A 526 -0.34 -14.66 -0.62
N HIS A 527 0.45 -15.57 -0.05
CA HIS A 527 0.05 -16.35 1.13
C HIS A 527 0.16 -15.53 2.41
N ALA A 528 1.26 -14.83 2.58
CA ALA A 528 1.49 -13.99 3.75
C ALA A 528 2.32 -12.76 3.41
N ILE A 529 2.22 -11.74 4.24
CA ILE A 529 3.01 -10.51 4.19
C ILE A 529 3.62 -10.28 5.56
N GLY A 530 4.93 -10.05 5.61
CA GLY A 530 5.62 -9.53 6.76
C GLY A 530 6.19 -8.15 6.45
N LEU A 531 6.10 -7.21 7.39
CA LEU A 531 6.69 -5.89 7.29
C LEU A 531 7.38 -5.54 8.61
N ALA A 532 8.61 -5.08 8.52
CA ALA A 532 9.35 -4.49 9.64
C ALA A 532 9.82 -3.09 9.25
N SER A 533 9.54 -2.09 10.08
CA SER A 533 9.96 -0.71 9.84
C SER A 533 10.95 -0.24 10.88
N THR A 534 11.90 0.59 10.44
CA THR A 534 12.85 1.31 11.28
C THR A 534 12.81 2.79 10.90
N SER A 535 13.10 3.68 11.84
CA SER A 535 13.13 5.13 11.58
C SER A 535 14.39 5.74 12.14
N GLY A 536 15.02 6.59 11.33
CA GLY A 536 16.04 7.53 11.73
C GLY A 536 15.47 8.93 11.98
N GLU A 537 16.33 9.93 12.09
CA GLU A 537 15.92 11.34 12.28
C GLU A 537 15.34 11.97 10.99
N ALA A 538 15.89 11.58 9.84
CA ALA A 538 15.56 12.16 8.54
C ALA A 538 15.07 11.13 7.51
N ASP A 539 14.89 9.89 7.92
CA ASP A 539 14.49 8.80 7.04
C ASP A 539 13.71 7.72 7.78
N SER A 540 13.06 6.86 7.02
CA SER A 540 12.52 5.60 7.51
C SER A 540 12.69 4.51 6.45
N THR A 541 12.97 3.30 6.92
CA THR A 541 13.10 2.13 6.05
C THR A 541 12.08 1.08 6.47
N SER A 542 11.40 0.49 5.50
CA SER A 542 10.50 -0.64 5.71
C SER A 542 10.89 -1.78 4.79
N GLU A 543 11.06 -2.94 5.38
CA GLU A 543 11.30 -4.19 4.67
C GLU A 543 10.02 -5.01 4.67
N LEU A 544 9.46 -5.27 3.48
CA LEU A 544 8.34 -6.17 3.33
C LEU A 544 8.80 -7.46 2.66
N PHE A 545 8.26 -8.57 3.12
CA PHE A 545 8.35 -9.83 2.39
C PHE A 545 6.95 -10.30 2.00
N LEU A 546 6.75 -10.48 0.70
CA LEU A 546 5.54 -11.06 0.12
C LEU A 546 5.80 -12.54 -0.14
N GLN A 547 5.21 -13.44 0.64
CA GLN A 547 5.32 -14.87 0.43
C GLN A 547 4.45 -15.30 -0.76
N ILE A 548 5.10 -15.78 -1.82
CA ILE A 548 4.47 -16.22 -3.07
C ILE A 548 5.06 -17.59 -3.42
N PRO A 549 4.39 -18.69 -3.07
CA PRO A 549 4.89 -20.06 -3.27
C PRO A 549 4.99 -20.46 -4.75
#